data_b9113093b06d2f6059b5b8b5d8bd3652
#
_entry.id   b9113093b06d2f6059b5b8b5d8bd3652
#
_cell.length_a   1.000
_cell.length_b   1.000
_cell.length_c   1.000
_cell.angle_alpha   90.00
_cell.angle_beta   90.00
_cell.angle_gamma   90.00
#
_symmetry.space_group_name_H-M   'P 1'
#
loop_
_entity.id
_entity.type
_entity.pdbx_description
1 polymer ?
#
loop_
_entity_poly.entity_id
_entity_poly.type
_entity_poly.pdbx_seq_one_letter_code
_entity_poly.pdbx_strand_id
1 'polypeptide(L)'
;VVVSAVTEMPTLFCEKDELYKKGVLLVPIHTRGFQNCDLTFDHVFADDRGHVAGFKYFSQFKQFNELSEVLLNQVPARKSDTERILSYNIGLGLHDVYFANKIYERLSC
;
A
#
# COMPACT_ATOMS: atom_id res chain seq x y z
N VAL A 1 7.04 2.55 -10.78
CA VAL A 1 6.34 1.69 -9.82
C VAL A 1 7.28 0.58 -9.37
N VAL A 2 7.31 0.32 -8.07
CA VAL A 2 8.06 -0.80 -7.47
C VAL A 2 7.07 -1.64 -6.66
N VAL A 3 6.97 -2.93 -6.97
CA VAL A 3 6.11 -3.87 -6.24
C VAL A 3 6.99 -4.88 -5.52
N SER A 4 6.73 -5.07 -4.23
CA SER A 4 7.42 -6.08 -3.41
C SER A 4 6.45 -7.15 -2.96
N ALA A 5 6.74 -8.40 -3.35
CA ALA A 5 5.90 -9.57 -3.09
C ALA A 5 6.76 -10.71 -2.53
N VAL A 6 7.27 -10.54 -1.31
CA VAL A 6 8.09 -11.55 -0.64
C VAL A 6 7.36 -12.14 0.56
N THR A 7 7.63 -13.39 0.89
CA THR A 7 7.01 -14.08 2.04
C THR A 7 7.59 -13.57 3.36
N GLU A 8 8.90 -13.36 3.41
CA GLU A 8 9.61 -12.89 4.60
C GLU A 8 10.59 -11.77 4.23
N MET A 9 10.62 -10.74 5.07
CA MET A 9 11.56 -9.62 4.97
C MET A 9 12.09 -9.31 6.38
N PRO A 10 13.16 -9.98 6.81
CA PRO A 10 13.71 -9.79 8.16
C PRO A 10 14.40 -8.44 8.36
N THR A 11 14.84 -7.82 7.26
CA THR A 11 15.55 -6.54 7.25
C THR A 11 14.80 -5.51 6.39
N LEU A 12 15.28 -4.27 6.37
CA LEU A 12 14.75 -3.27 5.43
C LEU A 12 15.08 -3.68 3.99
N PHE A 13 14.14 -3.48 3.08
CA PHE A 13 14.34 -3.71 1.66
C PHE A 13 15.45 -2.83 1.10
N CYS A 14 15.47 -1.57 1.52
CA CYS A 14 16.53 -0.62 1.22
C CYS A 14 16.71 0.30 2.42
N GLU A 15 17.90 0.31 3.03
CA GLU A 15 18.18 1.13 4.22
C GLU A 15 18.19 2.63 3.90
N LYS A 16 18.56 2.97 2.67
CA LYS A 16 18.63 4.36 2.18
C LYS A 16 17.40 4.70 1.37
N ASP A 17 16.35 5.19 2.04
CA ASP A 17 15.09 5.54 1.39
C ASP A 17 15.22 6.68 0.37
N GLU A 18 16.25 7.51 0.49
CA GLU A 18 16.59 8.53 -0.50
C GLU A 18 16.92 7.98 -1.89
N LEU A 19 17.24 6.69 -2.00
CA LEU A 19 17.45 6.02 -3.28
C LEU A 19 16.14 5.79 -4.06
N TYR A 20 15.01 5.82 -3.39
CA TYR A 20 13.72 5.83 -4.07
C TYR A 20 13.50 7.17 -4.76
N LYS A 21 13.38 7.13 -6.07
CA LYS A 21 13.23 8.32 -6.91
C LYS A 21 12.00 9.14 -6.54
N LYS A 22 12.05 10.45 -6.76
CA LYS A 22 10.85 11.31 -6.75
C LYS A 22 9.78 10.73 -7.67
N GLY A 23 8.54 10.84 -7.28
CA GLY A 23 7.41 10.31 -8.03
C GLY A 23 7.23 8.79 -7.96
N VAL A 24 8.02 8.06 -7.16
CA VAL A 24 7.88 6.61 -7.04
C VAL A 24 6.52 6.25 -6.40
N LEU A 25 5.91 5.19 -6.92
CA LEU A 25 4.88 4.43 -6.24
C LEU A 25 5.48 3.09 -5.80
N LEU A 26 5.59 2.90 -4.50
CA LEU A 26 6.09 1.69 -3.87
C LEU A 26 4.90 0.90 -3.30
N VAL A 27 4.76 -0.35 -3.72
CA VAL A 27 3.61 -1.20 -3.38
C VAL A 27 4.09 -2.49 -2.72
N PRO A 28 4.27 -2.51 -1.39
CA PRO A 28 4.44 -3.76 -0.69
C PRO A 28 3.09 -4.49 -0.57
N ILE A 29 3.11 -5.79 -0.86
CA ILE A 29 1.97 -6.68 -0.60
C ILE A 29 2.22 -7.54 0.65
N HIS A 30 3.03 -7.02 1.56
CA HIS A 30 3.37 -7.56 2.87
C HIS A 30 3.65 -6.40 3.84
N THR A 31 3.86 -6.70 5.14
CA THR A 31 3.84 -5.70 6.21
C THR A 31 5.22 -5.25 6.70
N ARG A 32 6.32 -5.83 6.24
CA ARG A 32 7.66 -5.59 6.77
C ARG A 32 8.64 -5.17 5.68
N GLY A 33 9.72 -4.52 6.09
CA GLY A 33 10.83 -4.15 5.20
C GLY A 33 10.78 -2.72 4.69
N PHE A 34 9.75 -1.93 5.00
CA PHE A 34 9.56 -0.56 4.52
C PHE A 34 9.33 0.47 5.64
N GLN A 35 9.71 0.12 6.89
CA GLN A 35 9.47 0.98 8.06
C GLN A 35 10.18 2.34 7.98
N ASN A 36 11.32 2.43 7.31
CA ASN A 36 11.99 3.69 7.04
C ASN A 36 11.20 4.57 6.05
N CYS A 37 10.53 3.95 5.08
CA CYS A 37 9.67 4.66 4.13
C CYS A 37 8.41 5.22 4.79
N ASP A 38 7.89 4.57 5.83
CA ASP A 38 6.77 5.06 6.63
C ASP A 38 7.00 6.47 7.16
N LEU A 39 8.25 6.81 7.50
CA LEU A 39 8.63 8.10 8.07
C LEU A 39 8.91 9.19 7.03
N THR A 40 9.23 8.81 5.82
CA THR A 40 9.83 9.73 4.84
C THR A 40 8.99 9.94 3.59
N PHE A 41 8.14 8.98 3.23
CA PHE A 41 7.27 9.10 2.07
C PHE A 41 6.16 10.14 2.33
N ASP A 42 5.72 10.77 1.26
CA ASP A 42 4.80 11.92 1.37
C ASP A 42 3.37 11.48 1.66
N HIS A 43 2.96 10.33 1.11
CA HIS A 43 1.62 9.79 1.29
C HIS A 43 1.67 8.27 1.45
N VAL A 44 1.02 7.77 2.48
CA VAL A 44 0.84 6.33 2.72
C VAL A 44 -0.62 5.97 2.47
N PHE A 45 -0.84 4.98 1.64
CA PHE A 45 -2.14 4.34 1.43
C PHE A 45 -2.16 2.93 1.98
N ALA A 46 -3.33 2.42 2.27
CA ALA A 46 -3.57 1.00 2.52
C ALA A 46 -4.91 0.56 1.94
N ASP A 47 -5.04 -0.72 1.69
CA ASP A 47 -6.31 -1.35 1.32
C ASP A 47 -7.31 -1.31 2.49
N ASP A 48 -6.82 -1.44 3.73
CA ASP A 48 -7.59 -1.33 4.96
C ASP A 48 -6.76 -0.71 6.09
N ARG A 49 -7.30 0.27 6.78
CA ARG A 49 -6.66 0.91 7.95
C ARG A 49 -6.29 -0.11 9.03
N GLY A 50 -7.14 -1.10 9.26
CA GLY A 50 -6.92 -2.14 10.28
C GLY A 50 -5.62 -2.92 10.07
N HIS A 51 -5.16 -3.06 8.83
CA HIS A 51 -3.91 -3.74 8.51
C HIS A 51 -2.66 -2.97 8.94
N VAL A 52 -2.71 -1.65 8.97
CA VAL A 52 -1.55 -0.80 9.23
C VAL A 52 -1.63 -0.04 10.55
N ALA A 53 -2.79 0.02 11.19
CA ALA A 53 -3.00 0.76 12.44
C ALA A 53 -2.08 0.30 13.59
N GLY A 54 -1.64 -0.96 13.57
CA GLY A 54 -0.68 -1.51 14.53
C GLY A 54 0.79 -1.29 14.16
N PHE A 55 1.09 -0.63 13.05
CA PHE A 55 2.48 -0.40 12.67
C PHE A 55 3.16 0.58 13.63
N LYS A 56 4.43 0.31 13.92
CA LYS A 56 5.24 1.13 14.84
C LYS A 56 5.17 2.63 14.54
N TYR A 57 5.14 2.99 13.27
CA TYR A 57 5.19 4.38 12.80
C TYR A 57 3.87 4.91 12.24
N PHE A 58 2.76 4.21 12.44
CA PHE A 58 1.46 4.62 11.90
C PHE A 58 1.09 6.07 12.25
N SER A 59 1.29 6.47 13.50
CA SER A 59 1.00 7.84 13.97
C SER A 59 1.95 8.90 13.40
N GLN A 60 3.02 8.49 12.74
CA GLN A 60 4.04 9.37 12.17
C GLN A 60 3.97 9.45 10.65
N PHE A 61 3.00 8.77 10.02
CA PHE A 61 2.75 8.95 8.58
C PHE A 61 2.46 10.42 8.29
N LYS A 62 3.13 11.00 7.31
CA LYS A 62 2.90 12.41 6.93
C LYS A 62 1.46 12.64 6.47
N GLN A 63 0.92 11.69 5.72
CA GLN A 63 -0.47 11.62 5.30
C GLN A 63 -0.87 10.17 5.13
N PHE A 64 -2.09 9.83 5.56
CA PHE A 64 -2.65 8.49 5.40
C PHE A 64 -4.09 8.53 4.90
N ASN A 65 -4.40 7.71 3.91
CA ASN A 65 -5.75 7.45 3.44
C ASN A 65 -5.92 5.97 3.03
N GLU A 66 -7.14 5.50 3.01
CA GLU A 66 -7.47 4.21 2.41
C GLU A 66 -7.64 4.34 0.90
N LEU A 67 -7.34 3.27 0.16
CA LEU A 67 -7.53 3.26 -1.30
C LEU A 67 -9.00 3.43 -1.70
N SER A 68 -9.94 3.02 -0.86
CA SER A 68 -11.38 3.26 -1.04
C SER A 68 -11.72 4.75 -1.18
N GLU A 69 -11.03 5.61 -0.43
CA GLU A 69 -11.26 7.07 -0.49
C GLU A 69 -10.83 7.65 -1.84
N VAL A 70 -9.78 7.07 -2.47
CA VAL A 70 -9.39 7.44 -3.84
C VAL A 70 -10.43 6.99 -4.85
N LEU A 71 -10.90 5.74 -4.74
CA LEU A 71 -11.92 5.18 -5.65
C LEU A 71 -13.25 5.93 -5.57
N LEU A 72 -13.58 6.46 -4.39
CA LEU A 72 -14.78 7.29 -4.16
C LEU A 72 -14.57 8.78 -4.49
N ASN A 73 -13.41 9.16 -5.04
CA ASN A 73 -13.03 10.53 -5.37
C ASN A 73 -13.05 11.49 -4.16
N GLN A 74 -12.82 10.98 -2.96
CA GLN A 74 -12.76 11.79 -1.74
C GLN A 74 -11.39 12.42 -1.54
N VAL A 75 -10.34 11.74 -2.01
CA VAL A 75 -8.96 12.23 -2.00
C VAL A 75 -8.27 11.94 -3.33
N PRO A 76 -7.31 12.79 -3.76
CA PRO A 76 -6.54 12.51 -4.97
C PRO A 76 -5.57 11.35 -4.73
N ALA A 77 -5.40 10.50 -5.73
CA ALA A 77 -4.42 9.41 -5.70
C ALA A 77 -2.98 9.95 -5.66
N ARG A 78 -2.74 11.09 -6.29
CA ARG A 78 -1.44 11.75 -6.37
C ARG A 78 -1.65 13.26 -6.47
N LYS A 79 -0.84 14.01 -5.73
CA LYS A 79 -0.92 15.50 -5.72
C LYS A 79 0.10 16.15 -6.64
N SER A 80 1.24 15.49 -6.89
CA SER A 80 2.28 15.99 -7.77
C SER A 80 3.13 14.86 -8.35
N ASP A 81 3.82 15.14 -9.46
CA ASP A 81 4.71 14.16 -10.12
C ASP A 81 5.95 13.81 -9.29
N THR A 82 6.26 14.58 -8.26
CA THR A 82 7.40 14.34 -7.38
C THR A 82 7.02 13.62 -6.08
N GLU A 83 5.74 13.51 -5.78
CA GLU A 83 5.23 12.86 -4.56
C GLU A 83 5.64 11.38 -4.50
N ARG A 84 6.27 10.97 -3.41
CA ARG A 84 6.62 9.57 -3.14
C ARG A 84 5.46 8.91 -2.38
N ILE A 85 4.89 7.89 -2.96
CA ILE A 85 3.70 7.20 -2.44
C ILE A 85 4.05 5.78 -2.04
N LEU A 86 3.65 5.40 -0.83
CA LEU A 86 3.74 4.05 -0.29
C LEU A 86 2.33 3.49 -0.16
N SER A 87 2.03 2.40 -0.84
CA SER A 87 0.71 1.77 -0.82
C SER A 87 0.80 0.33 -0.31
N TYR A 88 0.36 0.11 0.91
CA TYR A 88 0.27 -1.21 1.52
C TYR A 88 -0.96 -1.96 1.00
N ASN A 89 -0.75 -2.89 0.10
CA ASN A 89 -1.79 -3.72 -0.50
C ASN A 89 -1.67 -5.16 0.03
N ILE A 90 -2.03 -5.34 1.30
CA ILE A 90 -1.83 -6.59 2.05
C ILE A 90 -2.87 -7.64 1.65
N GLY A 91 -4.02 -7.19 1.14
CA GLY A 91 -5.12 -8.04 0.70
C GLY A 91 -6.26 -8.10 1.71
N LEU A 92 -7.46 -8.26 1.17
CA LEU A 92 -8.70 -8.42 1.93
C LEU A 92 -9.38 -9.71 1.48
N GLY A 93 -9.83 -10.55 2.43
CA GLY A 93 -10.62 -11.75 2.13
C GLY A 93 -11.87 -11.44 1.30
N LEU A 94 -12.39 -10.22 1.39
CA LEU A 94 -13.50 -9.75 0.55
C LEU A 94 -13.16 -9.79 -0.95
N HIS A 95 -11.91 -9.53 -1.34
CA HIS A 95 -11.47 -9.64 -2.73
C HIS A 95 -11.55 -11.09 -3.22
N ASP A 96 -11.14 -12.05 -2.40
CA ASP A 96 -11.20 -13.47 -2.74
C ASP A 96 -12.64 -13.92 -2.95
N VAL A 97 -13.55 -13.52 -2.07
CA VAL A 97 -14.99 -13.81 -2.19
C VAL A 97 -15.57 -13.19 -3.48
N TYR A 98 -15.23 -11.93 -3.76
CA TYR A 98 -15.71 -11.27 -4.97
C TYR A 98 -15.24 -11.99 -6.25
N PHE A 99 -13.95 -12.29 -6.35
CA PHE A 99 -13.43 -12.97 -7.54
C PHE A 99 -13.91 -14.42 -7.65
N ALA A 100 -14.02 -15.14 -6.54
CA ALA A 100 -14.60 -16.49 -6.52
C ALA A 100 -16.05 -16.47 -7.03
N ASN A 101 -16.84 -15.50 -6.60
CA ASN A 101 -18.22 -15.35 -7.09
C ASN A 101 -18.26 -15.04 -8.59
N LYS A 102 -17.39 -14.15 -9.08
CA LYS A 102 -17.31 -13.82 -10.53
C LYS A 102 -16.89 -15.02 -11.38
N ILE A 103 -16.00 -15.85 -10.88
CA ILE A 103 -15.60 -17.10 -11.54
C ILE A 103 -16.77 -18.08 -11.55
N TYR A 104 -17.44 -18.25 -10.40
CA TYR A 104 -18.61 -19.12 -10.28
C TYR A 104 -19.74 -18.72 -11.26
N GLU A 105 -20.09 -17.43 -11.31
CA GLU A 105 -21.09 -16.90 -12.25
C GLU A 105 -20.76 -17.25 -13.71
N ARG A 106 -19.48 -17.22 -14.10
CA ARG A 106 -19.05 -17.55 -15.47
C ARG A 106 -19.05 -19.04 -15.77
N LEU A 107 -18.83 -19.88 -14.76
CA LEU A 107 -18.77 -21.33 -14.93
C LEU A 107 -20.16 -21.99 -14.77
N SER A 108 -21.10 -21.32 -14.17
CA SER A 108 -22.46 -21.83 -13.87
C SER A 108 -23.46 -21.53 -14.99
N CYS A 109 -23.00 -21.08 -16.13
CA CYS A 109 -23.86 -20.82 -17.29
C CYS A 109 -24.24 -22.10 -18.03
#